data_00619b21980fe57a2850cd3eae4e9582
#
_entry.id   00619b21980fe57a2850cd3eae4e9582
#
_cell.length_a   1.000
_cell.length_b   1.000
_cell.length_c   1.000
_cell.angle_alpha   90.00
_cell.angle_beta   90.00
_cell.angle_gamma   90.00
#
_symmetry.space_group_name_H-M   'P 1'
#
loop_
_entity.id
_entity.type
_entity.pdbx_description
1 polymer ?
#
loop_
_entity_poly.entity_id
_entity_poly.type
_entity_poly.pdbx_seq_one_letter_code
_entity_poly.pdbx_strand_id
1 'polypeptide(L)'
;MKIVMYLNVISIFFHLTGTEMYNNETPYIPLIKWIRSYYSASAVFLLHSSSENKNFDDWKLTYLSHTWSRLLHREQIATLSTTFKNVHALDRNNILRPLAIVLISGSDAVSEFSKYSKSFRISHFAWFVIFVPTAMHAENYCYNPPGNPFNLLYDTEMLVMCPGDPVLREWYSVDGNNTVISDLVKWYPKKQSKSPTAVVDLLSNLTLHERRNDLKGKVLRAVTIKNSIFATKDDKLEGYFSRVVNELENYLNFTLDIVTEELEFGSFNVTTKRWNGAFRLVASGEVDIGLSDFSMTNIRLDYVDYTVPILTTRDCLYFKQPEISAVKWLAYYKAYSFALWMSLLVTIIIAQFTLAFIRSRVESTDLTMELYHEFIRIWGIFCQQGITEEFPRYSSLRLAYFTLLVTGIVMFAAYSASMISFVTAYVHNLPFRTIEEFVNDGTYDVILNKDSADYDMFALSKDPVSVHMMAKLRPLHTLPIAIKDGFQKICNDPTLVYYSGYGKQMQGIANFHIPCDIVCINSGRVDSLSLILPKNSQFTSILNYYVQKLLNTGLLNRFKNEVFFTKKNKFQPVGFYSVASVLIIFFGGVSLALVILIVEMYCNRYGHSQ
;
A
#
# COMPACT_ATOMS: atom_id res chain seq x y z
N MET A 1 39.79 19.37 -74.05
CA MET A 1 40.52 20.03 -72.95
C MET A 1 39.66 20.81 -71.97
N LYS A 2 38.60 21.50 -72.39
CA LYS A 2 37.71 22.24 -71.46
C LYS A 2 36.84 21.36 -70.52
N ILE A 3 36.40 20.16 -70.93
CA ILE A 3 35.58 19.26 -70.12
C ILE A 3 36.37 18.58 -68.98
N VAL A 4 37.66 18.27 -69.26
CA VAL A 4 38.53 17.68 -68.23
C VAL A 4 38.92 18.70 -67.14
N MET A 5 39.04 19.97 -67.53
CA MET A 5 39.30 21.06 -66.57
C MET A 5 38.05 21.32 -65.63
N TYR A 6 36.83 21.23 -66.18
CA TYR A 6 35.62 21.36 -65.37
C TYR A 6 35.43 20.17 -64.43
N LEU A 7 35.70 18.94 -64.82
CA LEU A 7 35.67 17.78 -63.99
C LEU A 7 36.74 17.81 -62.88
N ASN A 8 37.90 18.33 -63.12
CA ASN A 8 38.96 18.53 -62.11
C ASN A 8 38.59 19.66 -61.10
N VAL A 9 37.99 20.75 -61.58
CA VAL A 9 37.52 21.83 -60.67
C VAL A 9 36.36 21.38 -59.80
N ILE A 10 35.45 20.61 -60.35
CA ILE A 10 34.35 20.00 -59.57
C ILE A 10 34.91 18.97 -58.60
N SER A 11 35.88 18.15 -58.99
CA SER A 11 36.53 17.19 -58.08
C SER A 11 37.30 17.90 -56.94
N ILE A 12 38.02 19.00 -57.23
CA ILE A 12 38.74 19.78 -56.23
C ILE A 12 37.75 20.54 -55.30
N PHE A 13 36.65 21.06 -55.85
CA PHE A 13 35.60 21.68 -55.02
C PHE A 13 34.90 20.63 -54.14
N PHE A 14 34.64 19.43 -54.63
CA PHE A 14 34.12 18.33 -53.81
C PHE A 14 35.17 17.83 -52.78
N HIS A 15 36.46 17.86 -53.11
CA HIS A 15 37.49 17.48 -52.14
C HIS A 15 37.74 18.55 -51.07
N LEU A 16 37.67 19.83 -51.39
CA LEU A 16 37.89 20.94 -50.42
C LEU A 16 36.68 21.13 -49.48
N THR A 17 35.46 21.00 -49.98
CA THR A 17 34.25 21.07 -49.13
C THR A 17 33.95 19.77 -48.39
N GLY A 18 34.32 18.62 -48.95
CA GLY A 18 34.12 17.30 -48.33
C GLY A 18 35.10 17.00 -47.21
N THR A 19 36.35 17.49 -47.28
CA THR A 19 37.36 17.22 -46.25
C THR A 19 37.16 18.04 -44.95
N GLU A 20 36.66 19.25 -45.03
CA GLU A 20 36.32 20.02 -43.79
C GLU A 20 35.11 19.45 -43.08
N MET A 21 34.07 18.97 -43.79
CA MET A 21 32.94 18.27 -43.18
C MET A 21 33.32 16.90 -42.63
N TYR A 22 34.17 16.14 -43.35
CA TYR A 22 34.60 14.80 -42.94
C TYR A 22 35.41 14.79 -41.63
N ASN A 23 36.18 15.85 -41.36
CA ASN A 23 36.91 16.01 -40.11
C ASN A 23 36.06 16.49 -38.94
N ASN A 24 34.86 17.06 -39.17
CA ASN A 24 33.94 17.57 -38.11
C ASN A 24 32.86 16.58 -37.71
N GLU A 25 32.67 15.46 -38.42
CA GLU A 25 31.60 14.47 -38.14
C GLU A 25 31.95 13.50 -37.01
N THR A 26 33.21 13.19 -36.80
CA THR A 26 33.68 12.21 -35.82
C THR A 26 33.42 12.57 -34.34
N PRO A 27 33.39 13.86 -33.93
CA PRO A 27 33.19 14.20 -32.51
C PRO A 27 31.76 13.94 -32.02
N TYR A 28 30.76 13.89 -32.88
CA TYR A 28 29.36 13.67 -32.48
C TYR A 28 29.08 12.22 -32.08
N ILE A 29 29.79 11.24 -32.61
CA ILE A 29 29.56 9.82 -32.28
C ILE A 29 29.80 9.52 -30.80
N PRO A 30 30.90 9.97 -30.16
CA PRO A 30 31.07 9.83 -28.72
C PRO A 30 30.02 10.56 -27.90
N LEU A 31 29.55 11.74 -28.35
CA LEU A 31 28.46 12.47 -27.70
C LEU A 31 27.14 11.68 -27.76
N ILE A 32 26.78 11.14 -28.92
CA ILE A 32 25.57 10.31 -29.10
C ILE A 32 25.64 9.07 -28.21
N LYS A 33 26.81 8.40 -28.13
CA LYS A 33 27.03 7.26 -27.23
C LYS A 33 26.80 7.65 -25.77
N TRP A 34 27.32 8.80 -25.35
CA TRP A 34 27.13 9.30 -24.00
C TRP A 34 25.67 9.62 -23.73
N ILE A 35 24.95 10.34 -24.60
CA ILE A 35 23.51 10.66 -24.45
C ILE A 35 22.68 9.37 -24.41
N ARG A 36 22.98 8.40 -25.26
CA ARG A 36 22.33 7.08 -25.26
C ARG A 36 22.49 6.39 -23.89
N SER A 37 23.71 6.42 -23.33
CA SER A 37 23.99 5.85 -22.01
C SER A 37 23.29 6.62 -20.91
N TYR A 38 23.28 7.95 -20.98
CA TYR A 38 22.63 8.83 -20.00
C TYR A 38 21.12 8.57 -19.88
N TYR A 39 20.45 8.42 -21.02
CA TYR A 39 19.02 8.08 -21.06
C TYR A 39 18.73 6.57 -21.02
N SER A 40 19.76 5.73 -20.96
CA SER A 40 19.61 4.25 -21.02
C SER A 40 18.81 3.80 -22.24
N ALA A 41 19.03 4.45 -23.40
CA ALA A 41 18.29 4.18 -24.62
C ALA A 41 18.76 2.89 -25.32
N SER A 42 17.81 2.09 -25.83
CA SER A 42 18.09 0.79 -26.48
C SER A 42 18.62 0.92 -27.90
N ALA A 43 18.04 1.85 -28.68
CA ALA A 43 18.36 2.08 -30.08
C ALA A 43 18.48 3.57 -30.38
N VAL A 44 19.01 3.92 -31.56
CA VAL A 44 19.15 5.31 -32.01
C VAL A 44 18.41 5.49 -33.34
N PHE A 45 17.47 6.45 -33.37
CA PHE A 45 16.78 6.86 -34.60
C PHE A 45 17.34 8.20 -35.07
N LEU A 46 17.67 8.30 -36.36
CA LEU A 46 18.15 9.51 -36.98
C LEU A 46 17.01 10.06 -37.86
N LEU A 47 16.50 11.20 -37.48
CA LEU A 47 15.30 11.81 -38.09
C LEU A 47 15.68 13.09 -38.82
N HIS A 48 15.21 13.22 -40.05
CA HIS A 48 15.43 14.40 -40.91
C HIS A 48 14.15 14.79 -41.67
N SER A 49 14.12 16.00 -42.20
CA SER A 49 13.00 16.51 -42.99
C SER A 49 12.71 15.65 -44.22
N SER A 50 11.42 15.56 -44.57
CA SER A 50 10.91 14.87 -45.75
C SER A 50 10.60 15.80 -46.92
N SER A 51 10.95 17.09 -46.85
CA SER A 51 10.62 18.10 -47.88
C SER A 51 10.95 17.66 -49.28
N GLU A 52 9.96 17.73 -50.17
CA GLU A 52 10.13 17.41 -51.62
C GLU A 52 10.99 18.45 -52.34
N ASN A 53 10.98 19.69 -51.86
CA ASN A 53 11.87 20.76 -52.33
C ASN A 53 13.23 20.70 -51.58
N LYS A 54 14.00 19.67 -51.86
CA LYS A 54 15.30 19.44 -51.26
C LYS A 54 16.28 20.55 -51.64
N ASN A 55 16.48 21.50 -50.74
CA ASN A 55 17.60 22.41 -50.79
C ASN A 55 18.91 21.65 -50.61
N PHE A 56 20.01 22.19 -51.09
CA PHE A 56 21.35 21.58 -50.99
C PHE A 56 21.69 21.13 -49.53
N ASP A 57 21.19 21.85 -48.54
CA ASP A 57 21.39 21.55 -47.13
C ASP A 57 20.62 20.29 -46.67
N ASP A 58 19.44 20.00 -47.22
CA ASP A 58 18.68 18.79 -46.87
C ASP A 58 19.38 17.51 -47.40
N TRP A 59 20.06 17.58 -48.55
CA TRP A 59 20.89 16.49 -49.04
C TRP A 59 22.09 16.23 -48.14
N LYS A 60 22.74 17.28 -47.62
CA LYS A 60 23.84 17.16 -46.65
C LYS A 60 23.36 16.47 -45.36
N LEU A 61 22.20 16.84 -44.83
CA LEU A 61 21.65 16.22 -43.60
C LEU A 61 21.27 14.75 -43.81
N THR A 62 20.71 14.42 -44.97
CA THR A 62 20.41 13.02 -45.32
C THR A 62 21.69 12.20 -45.40
N TYR A 63 22.73 12.72 -46.04
CA TYR A 63 24.04 12.09 -46.09
C TYR A 63 24.68 11.94 -44.69
N LEU A 64 24.60 12.97 -43.87
CA LEU A 64 25.09 12.98 -42.50
C LEU A 64 24.41 11.89 -41.66
N SER A 65 23.09 11.80 -41.74
CA SER A 65 22.31 10.80 -41.02
C SER A 65 22.70 9.37 -41.41
N HIS A 66 22.89 9.11 -42.70
CA HIS A 66 23.38 7.80 -43.17
C HIS A 66 24.82 7.50 -42.74
N THR A 67 25.67 8.51 -42.70
CA THR A 67 27.05 8.36 -42.24
C THR A 67 27.12 8.04 -40.76
N TRP A 68 26.34 8.77 -39.92
CA TRP A 68 26.26 8.50 -38.50
C TRP A 68 25.64 7.11 -38.24
N SER A 69 24.59 6.74 -38.96
CA SER A 69 24.00 5.40 -38.84
C SER A 69 25.04 4.29 -39.07
N ARG A 70 25.89 4.44 -40.13
CA ARG A 70 26.94 3.49 -40.43
C ARG A 70 28.04 3.43 -39.36
N LEU A 71 28.43 4.59 -38.83
CA LEU A 71 29.45 4.68 -37.77
C LEU A 71 28.92 4.08 -36.45
N LEU A 72 27.69 4.37 -36.06
CA LEU A 72 27.04 3.81 -34.86
C LEU A 72 26.82 2.30 -34.99
N HIS A 73 26.50 1.82 -36.21
CA HIS A 73 26.35 0.38 -36.45
C HIS A 73 27.68 -0.38 -36.28
N ARG A 74 28.82 0.24 -36.66
CA ARG A 74 30.15 -0.33 -36.37
C ARG A 74 30.44 -0.48 -34.88
N GLU A 75 29.82 0.37 -34.06
CA GLU A 75 29.88 0.33 -32.59
C GLU A 75 28.81 -0.58 -31.98
N GLN A 76 28.17 -1.45 -32.78
CA GLN A 76 27.11 -2.39 -32.35
C GLN A 76 25.86 -1.70 -31.75
N ILE A 77 25.56 -0.48 -32.21
CA ILE A 77 24.36 0.24 -31.82
C ILE A 77 23.30 0.08 -32.92
N ALA A 78 22.12 -0.43 -32.56
CA ALA A 78 21.01 -0.51 -33.49
C ALA A 78 20.57 0.90 -33.91
N THR A 79 20.58 1.17 -35.23
CA THR A 79 20.25 2.48 -35.76
C THR A 79 19.27 2.38 -36.92
N LEU A 80 18.42 3.41 -37.04
CA LEU A 80 17.50 3.58 -38.14
C LEU A 80 17.53 5.05 -38.60
N SER A 81 17.77 5.32 -39.89
CA SER A 81 17.63 6.65 -40.46
C SER A 81 16.31 6.75 -41.25
N THR A 82 15.48 7.74 -40.90
CA THR A 82 14.17 7.93 -41.52
C THR A 82 13.72 9.39 -41.45
N THR A 83 12.59 9.70 -42.09
CA THR A 83 12.01 11.05 -42.13
C THR A 83 11.03 11.27 -41.00
N PHE A 84 10.74 12.54 -40.67
CA PHE A 84 9.76 12.91 -39.63
C PHE A 84 8.38 12.28 -39.87
N LYS A 85 7.96 12.09 -41.12
CA LYS A 85 6.68 11.47 -41.49
C LYS A 85 6.52 10.06 -40.93
N ASN A 86 7.62 9.31 -40.83
CA ASN A 86 7.59 7.90 -40.43
C ASN A 86 7.73 7.66 -38.91
N VAL A 87 7.90 8.71 -38.10
CA VAL A 87 8.06 8.58 -36.64
C VAL A 87 6.86 7.88 -36.01
N HIS A 88 5.65 8.15 -36.48
CA HIS A 88 4.45 7.50 -35.96
C HIS A 88 4.44 5.97 -36.15
N ALA A 89 5.08 5.47 -37.21
CA ALA A 89 5.21 4.03 -37.43
C ALA A 89 6.22 3.39 -36.47
N LEU A 90 7.20 4.16 -35.98
CA LEU A 90 8.19 3.70 -35.01
C LEU A 90 7.61 3.54 -33.60
N ASP A 91 6.65 4.40 -33.20
CA ASP A 91 5.95 4.32 -31.92
C ASP A 91 5.16 3.01 -31.76
N ARG A 92 4.70 2.42 -32.86
CA ARG A 92 3.97 1.14 -32.88
C ARG A 92 4.85 -0.10 -32.72
N ASN A 93 6.16 0.02 -32.88
CA ASN A 93 7.07 -1.13 -32.92
C ASN A 93 7.53 -1.64 -31.54
N ASN A 94 6.95 -1.14 -30.44
CA ASN A 94 7.26 -1.54 -29.06
C ASN A 94 8.75 -1.57 -28.72
N ILE A 95 9.55 -0.68 -29.33
CA ILE A 95 10.96 -0.55 -29.00
C ILE A 95 11.07 0.19 -27.67
N LEU A 96 11.66 -0.47 -26.70
CA LEU A 96 11.83 0.10 -25.38
C LEU A 96 12.79 1.31 -25.42
N ARG A 97 12.25 2.50 -25.13
CA ARG A 97 12.98 3.75 -24.89
C ARG A 97 14.08 4.04 -25.92
N PRO A 98 13.76 4.34 -27.20
CA PRO A 98 14.77 4.72 -28.20
C PRO A 98 15.22 6.17 -28.02
N LEU A 99 16.44 6.47 -28.45
CA LEU A 99 16.94 7.85 -28.59
C LEU A 99 16.68 8.33 -30.02
N ALA A 100 15.85 9.35 -30.16
CA ALA A 100 15.57 9.99 -31.44
C ALA A 100 16.44 11.25 -31.60
N ILE A 101 17.31 11.25 -32.61
CA ILE A 101 18.15 12.38 -32.98
C ILE A 101 17.48 13.12 -34.13
N VAL A 102 17.17 14.38 -33.92
CA VAL A 102 16.46 15.25 -34.88
C VAL A 102 17.43 16.27 -35.44
N LEU A 103 17.60 16.27 -36.77
CA LEU A 103 18.43 17.23 -37.48
C LEU A 103 17.55 18.32 -38.08
N ILE A 104 17.69 19.55 -37.62
CA ILE A 104 16.90 20.72 -38.04
C ILE A 104 17.79 21.66 -38.86
N SER A 105 17.44 21.84 -40.15
CA SER A 105 18.14 22.73 -41.08
C SER A 105 17.61 24.16 -41.15
N GLY A 106 16.34 24.37 -40.78
CA GLY A 106 15.68 25.69 -40.88
C GLY A 106 14.24 25.69 -40.41
N SER A 107 13.54 26.81 -40.68
CA SER A 107 12.14 27.04 -40.26
C SER A 107 11.17 25.97 -40.78
N ASP A 108 11.38 25.49 -41.99
CA ASP A 108 10.51 24.49 -42.63
C ASP A 108 10.63 23.13 -41.91
N ALA A 109 11.84 22.73 -41.56
CA ALA A 109 12.08 21.52 -40.78
C ALA A 109 11.49 21.62 -39.35
N VAL A 110 11.58 22.79 -38.73
CA VAL A 110 10.90 23.07 -37.45
C VAL A 110 9.39 22.91 -37.58
N SER A 111 8.78 23.52 -38.60
CA SER A 111 7.33 23.47 -38.82
C SER A 111 6.86 22.04 -39.13
N GLU A 112 7.62 21.30 -39.91
CA GLU A 112 7.39 19.90 -40.23
C GLU A 112 7.46 19.03 -38.96
N PHE A 113 8.51 19.13 -38.17
CA PHE A 113 8.66 18.38 -36.94
C PHE A 113 7.57 18.74 -35.92
N SER A 114 7.22 20.04 -35.79
CA SER A 114 6.10 20.53 -34.97
C SER A 114 4.77 19.89 -35.37
N LYS A 115 4.50 19.72 -36.66
CA LYS A 115 3.30 19.08 -37.15
C LYS A 115 3.23 17.60 -36.76
N TYR A 116 4.33 16.87 -36.93
CA TYR A 116 4.34 15.44 -36.63
C TYR A 116 4.45 15.15 -35.13
N SER A 117 5.07 16.00 -34.30
CA SER A 117 5.14 15.84 -32.84
C SER A 117 3.76 15.86 -32.16
N LYS A 118 2.73 16.39 -32.81
CA LYS A 118 1.33 16.36 -32.33
C LYS A 118 0.62 15.03 -32.59
N SER A 119 1.15 14.17 -33.44
CA SER A 119 0.51 12.91 -33.86
C SER A 119 0.88 11.71 -32.98
N PHE A 120 1.84 11.84 -32.09
CA PHE A 120 2.28 10.81 -31.16
C PHE A 120 2.67 11.44 -29.81
N ARG A 121 2.82 10.61 -28.78
CA ARG A 121 3.26 11.08 -27.48
C ARG A 121 4.79 11.26 -27.45
N ILE A 122 5.24 12.53 -27.35
CA ILE A 122 6.65 12.89 -27.42
C ILE A 122 7.50 12.30 -26.28
N SER A 123 6.93 12.05 -25.13
CA SER A 123 7.63 11.49 -23.96
C SER A 123 7.97 9.99 -24.06
N HIS A 124 7.50 9.29 -25.11
CA HIS A 124 7.89 7.88 -25.35
C HIS A 124 9.35 7.73 -25.78
N PHE A 125 9.96 8.80 -26.30
CA PHE A 125 11.33 8.80 -26.78
C PHE A 125 12.20 9.71 -25.91
N ALA A 126 13.50 9.37 -25.81
CA ALA A 126 14.50 10.36 -25.46
C ALA A 126 14.91 11.12 -26.74
N TRP A 127 15.04 12.41 -26.66
CA TRP A 127 15.28 13.28 -27.82
C TRP A 127 16.62 13.97 -27.73
N PHE A 128 17.30 14.03 -28.87
CA PHE A 128 18.45 14.89 -29.07
C PHE A 128 18.26 15.72 -30.34
N VAL A 129 17.93 16.99 -30.19
CA VAL A 129 17.66 17.91 -31.28
C VAL A 129 18.93 18.74 -31.58
N ILE A 130 19.34 18.73 -32.81
CA ILE A 130 20.51 19.46 -33.30
C ILE A 130 20.09 20.50 -34.34
N PHE A 131 20.25 21.76 -33.99
CA PHE A 131 20.08 22.87 -34.94
C PHE A 131 21.37 23.07 -35.72
N VAL A 132 21.30 22.92 -37.05
CA VAL A 132 22.46 23.04 -37.93
C VAL A 132 22.64 24.49 -38.35
N PRO A 133 23.88 25.04 -38.42
CA PRO A 133 24.16 26.48 -38.55
C PRO A 133 23.83 27.11 -39.92
N THR A 134 23.01 26.51 -40.75
CA THR A 134 22.74 26.97 -42.14
C THR A 134 21.63 28.02 -42.27
N ALA A 135 20.89 28.34 -41.19
CA ALA A 135 19.79 29.29 -41.26
C ALA A 135 19.92 30.42 -40.21
N MET A 136 20.02 31.67 -40.67
CA MET A 136 20.12 32.87 -39.82
C MET A 136 18.97 33.04 -38.78
N HIS A 137 17.85 32.33 -38.93
CA HIS A 137 16.72 32.37 -38.04
C HIS A 137 16.70 31.22 -37.01
N ALA A 138 17.52 30.20 -37.15
CA ALA A 138 17.57 29.05 -36.23
C ALA A 138 18.13 29.41 -34.85
N GLU A 139 18.98 30.43 -34.72
CA GLU A 139 19.54 30.88 -33.47
C GLU A 139 18.43 31.41 -32.52
N ASN A 140 17.53 32.27 -33.01
CA ASN A 140 16.45 32.81 -32.18
C ASN A 140 15.51 31.70 -31.67
N TYR A 141 15.24 30.69 -32.50
CA TYR A 141 14.38 29.56 -32.14
C TYR A 141 15.02 28.66 -31.08
N CYS A 142 16.34 28.49 -31.16
CA CYS A 142 17.08 27.62 -30.26
C CYS A 142 17.19 28.17 -28.84
N TYR A 143 17.30 29.49 -28.68
CA TYR A 143 17.43 30.13 -27.38
C TYR A 143 16.10 30.62 -26.79
N ASN A 144 15.15 30.97 -27.65
CA ASN A 144 13.84 31.47 -27.23
C ASN A 144 12.73 30.96 -28.19
N PRO A 145 12.36 29.67 -28.10
CA PRO A 145 11.30 29.12 -28.94
C PRO A 145 9.96 29.81 -28.67
N PRO A 146 9.16 30.12 -29.70
CA PRO A 146 7.83 30.69 -29.51
C PRO A 146 6.87 29.66 -28.93
N GLY A 147 6.49 29.82 -27.68
CA GLY A 147 5.58 28.91 -26.99
C GLY A 147 6.14 27.49 -26.79
N ASN A 148 5.38 26.50 -27.22
CA ASN A 148 5.75 25.07 -27.17
C ASN A 148 5.70 24.46 -28.58
N PRO A 149 6.75 24.65 -29.41
CA PRO A 149 6.71 24.27 -30.82
C PRO A 149 6.67 22.77 -31.05
N PHE A 150 7.18 21.97 -30.12
CA PHE A 150 7.30 20.52 -30.29
C PHE A 150 6.32 19.72 -29.43
N ASN A 151 5.27 20.36 -28.91
CA ASN A 151 4.27 19.72 -28.07
C ASN A 151 4.90 18.98 -26.86
N LEU A 152 5.86 19.64 -26.23
CA LEU A 152 6.59 19.11 -25.07
C LEU A 152 5.66 18.95 -23.88
N LEU A 153 5.90 17.93 -23.10
CA LEU A 153 5.23 17.62 -21.86
C LEU A 153 6.23 17.76 -20.70
N TYR A 154 5.73 17.69 -19.49
CA TYR A 154 6.57 17.76 -18.29
C TYR A 154 7.58 16.59 -18.23
N ASP A 155 7.15 15.39 -18.63
CA ASP A 155 7.94 14.16 -18.65
C ASP A 155 8.80 13.99 -19.91
N THR A 156 8.81 14.96 -20.83
CA THR A 156 9.63 14.89 -22.05
C THR A 156 11.11 15.02 -21.72
N GLU A 157 11.90 14.05 -22.17
CA GLU A 157 13.35 14.06 -22.10
C GLU A 157 13.94 14.55 -23.43
N MET A 158 14.20 15.83 -23.54
CA MET A 158 14.74 16.43 -24.77
C MET A 158 15.98 17.28 -24.47
N LEU A 159 17.09 16.93 -25.10
CA LEU A 159 18.31 17.73 -25.16
C LEU A 159 18.37 18.48 -26.49
N VAL A 160 18.69 19.75 -26.44
CA VAL A 160 18.81 20.61 -27.60
C VAL A 160 20.24 21.18 -27.69
N MET A 161 20.83 21.08 -28.86
CA MET A 161 22.11 21.66 -29.18
C MET A 161 21.92 22.82 -30.15
N CYS A 162 22.40 24.00 -29.74
CA CYS A 162 22.34 25.21 -30.54
C CYS A 162 23.60 25.39 -31.39
N PRO A 163 23.52 26.08 -32.55
CA PRO A 163 24.67 26.30 -33.40
C PRO A 163 25.78 27.08 -32.67
N GLY A 164 27.00 26.58 -32.72
CA GLY A 164 28.16 27.22 -32.12
C GLY A 164 28.24 27.22 -30.59
N ASP A 165 27.23 26.69 -29.90
CA ASP A 165 27.19 26.61 -28.45
C ASP A 165 27.56 25.18 -27.96
N PRO A 166 28.53 25.04 -27.06
CA PRO A 166 28.90 23.76 -26.50
C PRO A 166 27.93 23.27 -25.40
N VAL A 167 26.94 24.08 -25.03
CA VAL A 167 25.98 23.74 -23.99
C VAL A 167 24.75 23.05 -24.57
N LEU A 168 24.45 21.84 -24.06
CA LEU A 168 23.22 21.13 -24.33
C LEU A 168 22.18 21.53 -23.31
N ARG A 169 21.02 21.96 -23.79
CA ARG A 169 19.91 22.43 -22.98
C ARG A 169 18.79 21.41 -22.91
N GLU A 170 18.26 21.25 -21.73
CA GLU A 170 17.07 20.43 -21.49
C GLU A 170 15.81 21.26 -21.79
N TRP A 171 14.93 20.75 -22.65
CA TRP A 171 13.66 21.36 -22.99
C TRP A 171 12.49 20.53 -22.50
N TYR A 172 11.53 21.13 -21.81
CA TYR A 172 10.28 20.52 -21.37
C TYR A 172 9.19 21.58 -21.23
N SER A 173 7.94 21.19 -20.98
CA SER A 173 6.86 22.13 -20.75
C SER A 173 6.02 21.68 -19.55
N VAL A 174 5.68 22.61 -18.66
CA VAL A 174 4.83 22.36 -17.48
C VAL A 174 3.35 22.59 -17.81
N ASP A 175 3.07 23.66 -18.53
CA ASP A 175 1.71 24.11 -18.85
C ASP A 175 1.21 23.64 -20.22
N GLY A 176 2.09 23.06 -21.03
CA GLY A 176 1.82 22.68 -22.41
C GLY A 176 1.90 23.86 -23.41
N ASN A 177 1.98 25.09 -22.95
CA ASN A 177 1.98 26.30 -23.79
C ASN A 177 3.37 26.90 -23.96
N ASN A 178 4.21 26.83 -22.95
CA ASN A 178 5.54 27.44 -22.92
C ASN A 178 6.64 26.41 -22.72
N THR A 179 7.76 26.61 -23.41
CA THR A 179 8.95 25.76 -23.24
C THR A 179 9.80 26.27 -22.09
N VAL A 180 10.16 25.41 -21.18
CA VAL A 180 11.16 25.64 -20.13
C VAL A 180 12.50 25.14 -20.60
N ILE A 181 13.54 25.97 -20.46
CA ILE A 181 14.90 25.69 -20.91
C ILE A 181 15.83 25.75 -19.71
N SER A 182 16.67 24.74 -19.56
CA SER A 182 17.72 24.69 -18.53
C SER A 182 19.01 24.10 -19.10
N ASP A 183 20.15 24.67 -18.71
CA ASP A 183 21.46 24.18 -19.09
C ASP A 183 21.75 22.89 -18.33
N LEU A 184 22.07 21.79 -19.04
CA LEU A 184 22.27 20.49 -18.42
C LEU A 184 23.69 19.96 -18.60
N VAL A 185 24.26 20.10 -19.80
CA VAL A 185 25.51 19.43 -20.17
C VAL A 185 26.39 20.39 -20.98
N LYS A 186 27.67 20.41 -20.68
CA LYS A 186 28.67 21.12 -21.51
C LYS A 186 29.54 20.11 -22.24
N TRP A 187 29.58 20.24 -23.55
CA TRP A 187 30.31 19.33 -24.43
C TRP A 187 31.54 20.04 -25.02
N TYR A 188 32.71 19.38 -24.95
CA TYR A 188 33.98 19.87 -25.49
C TYR A 188 34.49 18.87 -26.51
N PRO A 189 34.31 19.08 -27.84
CA PRO A 189 34.92 18.25 -28.84
C PRO A 189 36.44 18.42 -28.79
N LYS A 190 37.19 17.37 -28.46
CA LYS A 190 38.66 17.41 -28.51
C LYS A 190 39.11 17.60 -29.95
N LYS A 191 39.71 18.76 -30.26
CA LYS A 191 40.52 18.94 -31.47
C LYS A 191 41.81 18.13 -31.30
N GLN A 192 42.03 17.13 -32.15
CA GLN A 192 43.29 16.40 -32.35
C GLN A 192 43.86 15.59 -31.17
N SER A 193 43.21 14.52 -30.81
CA SER A 193 43.88 13.37 -30.16
C SER A 193 43.61 12.13 -31.01
N LYS A 194 44.57 11.19 -31.06
CA LYS A 194 44.42 9.89 -31.75
C LYS A 194 43.28 9.01 -31.23
N SER A 195 42.59 9.44 -30.16
CA SER A 195 41.40 8.86 -29.63
C SER A 195 40.30 9.95 -29.56
N PRO A 196 39.19 9.86 -30.31
CA PRO A 196 38.10 10.84 -30.32
C PRO A 196 37.22 10.64 -29.06
N THR A 197 37.72 11.02 -27.91
CA THR A 197 36.92 11.05 -26.66
C THR A 197 36.32 12.43 -26.49
N ALA A 198 35.01 12.55 -26.60
CA ALA A 198 34.28 13.74 -26.19
C ALA A 198 34.36 13.87 -24.66
N VAL A 199 34.78 15.03 -24.19
CA VAL A 199 34.68 15.36 -22.76
C VAL A 199 33.30 16.00 -22.56
N VAL A 200 32.53 15.43 -21.66
CA VAL A 200 31.18 15.88 -21.33
C VAL A 200 31.15 16.17 -19.84
N ASP A 201 30.83 17.41 -19.50
CA ASP A 201 30.69 17.84 -18.12
C ASP A 201 29.19 18.06 -17.80
N LEU A 202 28.67 17.35 -16.81
CA LEU A 202 27.33 17.60 -16.29
C LEU A 202 27.36 18.88 -15.45
N LEU A 203 26.49 19.83 -15.77
CA LEU A 203 26.33 21.10 -15.02
C LEU A 203 25.51 20.89 -13.74
N SER A 204 24.74 19.82 -13.66
CA SER A 204 23.94 19.45 -12.49
C SER A 204 24.00 17.95 -12.23
N ASN A 205 24.31 17.55 -11.00
CA ASN A 205 24.27 16.16 -10.54
C ASN A 205 22.87 15.74 -10.04
N LEU A 206 21.88 16.63 -10.10
CA LEU A 206 20.52 16.36 -9.66
C LEU A 206 19.81 15.41 -10.64
N THR A 207 18.95 14.56 -10.10
CA THR A 207 18.07 13.72 -10.91
C THR A 207 17.05 14.56 -11.70
N LEU A 208 16.41 13.98 -12.70
CA LEU A 208 15.41 14.67 -13.52
C LEU A 208 14.30 15.28 -12.65
N HIS A 209 13.80 14.54 -11.67
CA HIS A 209 12.72 14.97 -10.80
C HIS A 209 13.14 16.07 -9.81
N GLU A 210 14.41 16.08 -9.40
CA GLU A 210 14.96 17.16 -8.54
C GLU A 210 15.22 18.43 -9.32
N ARG A 211 15.59 18.35 -10.60
CA ARG A 211 15.76 19.54 -11.44
C ARG A 211 14.44 20.19 -11.84
N ARG A 212 13.38 19.39 -11.96
CA ARG A 212 12.05 19.81 -12.38
C ARG A 212 11.04 19.82 -11.22
N ASN A 213 11.49 20.13 -10.01
CA ASN A 213 10.66 20.06 -8.80
C ASN A 213 9.63 21.19 -8.66
N ASP A 214 9.62 22.18 -9.55
CA ASP A 214 8.70 23.32 -9.53
C ASP A 214 7.72 23.23 -10.72
N LEU A 215 6.44 22.99 -10.42
CA LEU A 215 5.35 23.00 -11.39
C LEU A 215 4.80 24.42 -11.67
N LYS A 216 5.48 25.47 -11.17
CA LYS A 216 5.21 26.88 -11.47
C LYS A 216 3.75 27.31 -11.22
N GLY A 217 3.15 26.81 -10.16
CA GLY A 217 1.76 27.11 -9.82
C GLY A 217 0.72 26.50 -10.77
N LYS A 218 1.06 25.37 -11.44
CA LYS A 218 0.10 24.65 -12.29
C LYS A 218 -1.14 24.26 -11.51
N VAL A 219 -2.31 24.59 -12.02
CA VAL A 219 -3.58 24.13 -11.47
C VAL A 219 -3.89 22.74 -12.01
N LEU A 220 -4.05 21.76 -11.12
CA LEU A 220 -4.49 20.41 -11.46
C LEU A 220 -5.96 20.25 -11.06
N ARG A 221 -6.79 19.83 -12.02
CA ARG A 221 -8.21 19.55 -11.80
C ARG A 221 -8.35 18.23 -11.06
N ALA A 222 -9.08 18.25 -9.94
CA ALA A 222 -9.20 17.11 -9.06
C ALA A 222 -10.66 16.66 -8.90
N VAL A 223 -10.87 15.36 -8.67
CA VAL A 223 -12.12 14.78 -8.18
C VAL A 223 -11.87 14.13 -6.83
N THR A 224 -12.80 14.31 -5.90
CA THR A 224 -12.78 13.65 -4.59
C THR A 224 -14.08 12.88 -4.35
N ILE A 225 -14.09 12.04 -3.30
CA ILE A 225 -15.26 11.26 -2.91
C ILE A 225 -15.92 11.92 -1.71
N LYS A 226 -17.19 12.27 -1.86
CA LYS A 226 -18.01 12.80 -0.77
C LYS A 226 -18.10 11.76 0.36
N ASN A 227 -17.90 12.21 1.58
CA ASN A 227 -17.87 11.32 2.77
C ASN A 227 -16.75 10.25 2.76
N SER A 228 -15.71 10.41 1.92
CA SER A 228 -14.50 9.63 2.11
C SER A 228 -13.87 10.01 3.44
N ILE A 229 -13.67 9.02 4.28
CA ILE A 229 -13.03 9.20 5.59
C ILE A 229 -11.54 9.59 5.48
N PHE A 230 -10.97 9.52 4.29
CA PHE A 230 -9.56 9.79 4.05
C PHE A 230 -9.28 11.16 3.41
N ALA A 231 -10.28 11.82 2.83
CA ALA A 231 -10.04 12.98 2.01
C ALA A 231 -10.93 14.21 2.29
N THR A 232 -12.14 14.05 2.85
CA THR A 232 -13.05 15.19 3.02
C THR A 232 -13.74 15.20 4.38
N LYS A 233 -13.88 16.40 4.97
CA LYS A 233 -14.69 16.69 6.13
C LYS A 233 -15.17 18.14 6.07
N ASP A 234 -16.50 18.32 6.10
CA ASP A 234 -17.14 19.64 6.17
C ASP A 234 -16.62 20.64 5.09
N ASP A 235 -16.65 20.22 3.82
CA ASP A 235 -16.17 20.97 2.65
C ASP A 235 -14.66 21.34 2.66
N LYS A 236 -13.87 20.73 3.56
CA LYS A 236 -12.42 20.86 3.57
C LYS A 236 -11.76 19.53 3.33
N LEU A 237 -10.65 19.57 2.58
CA LEU A 237 -9.77 18.42 2.47
C LEU A 237 -9.09 18.14 3.81
N GLU A 238 -9.62 17.20 4.56
CA GLU A 238 -9.04 16.71 5.82
C GLU A 238 -8.82 15.19 5.74
N GLY A 239 -7.92 14.68 6.55
CA GLY A 239 -7.62 13.26 6.63
C GLY A 239 -6.23 12.90 6.15
N TYR A 240 -5.98 11.61 6.04
CA TYR A 240 -4.64 11.10 5.75
C TYR A 240 -4.14 11.48 4.34
N PHE A 241 -4.98 11.24 3.32
CA PHE A 241 -4.63 11.55 1.92
C PHE A 241 -4.50 13.05 1.68
N SER A 242 -5.34 13.86 2.31
CA SER A 242 -5.25 15.31 2.24
C SER A 242 -3.89 15.83 2.74
N ARG A 243 -3.39 15.31 3.86
CA ARG A 243 -2.07 15.72 4.38
C ARG A 243 -0.95 15.36 3.40
N VAL A 244 -1.02 14.18 2.79
CA VAL A 244 -0.03 13.77 1.78
C VAL A 244 -0.07 14.70 0.58
N VAL A 245 -1.26 15.04 0.11
CA VAL A 245 -1.43 15.91 -1.05
C VAL A 245 -0.97 17.33 -0.74
N ASN A 246 -1.28 17.88 0.42
CA ASN A 246 -0.81 19.20 0.83
C ASN A 246 0.73 19.29 0.89
N GLU A 247 1.39 18.21 1.32
CA GLU A 247 2.86 18.16 1.26
C GLU A 247 3.37 18.12 -0.19
N LEU A 248 2.69 17.40 -1.08
CA LEU A 248 3.04 17.36 -2.49
C LEU A 248 2.83 18.75 -3.16
N GLU A 249 1.75 19.46 -2.85
CA GLU A 249 1.51 20.84 -3.30
C GLU A 249 2.64 21.79 -2.87
N ASN A 250 3.04 21.69 -1.60
CA ASN A 250 4.12 22.53 -1.07
C ASN A 250 5.48 22.22 -1.72
N TYR A 251 5.79 20.93 -1.93
CA TYR A 251 7.06 20.54 -2.54
C TYR A 251 7.16 20.81 -4.03
N LEU A 252 6.06 20.67 -4.76
CA LEU A 252 6.03 20.74 -6.22
C LEU A 252 5.48 22.07 -6.74
N ASN A 253 5.01 22.97 -5.85
CA ASN A 253 4.44 24.25 -6.22
C ASN A 253 3.34 24.13 -7.29
N PHE A 254 2.32 23.32 -7.01
CA PHE A 254 1.09 23.23 -7.79
C PHE A 254 -0.11 23.54 -6.89
N THR A 255 -1.27 23.77 -7.47
CA THR A 255 -2.52 23.97 -6.74
C THR A 255 -3.58 23.00 -7.25
N LEU A 256 -4.47 22.59 -6.35
CA LEU A 256 -5.60 21.71 -6.70
C LEU A 256 -6.88 22.52 -6.85
N ASP A 257 -7.61 22.25 -7.94
CA ASP A 257 -8.97 22.71 -8.13
C ASP A 257 -9.92 21.50 -8.10
N ILE A 258 -10.75 21.42 -7.06
CA ILE A 258 -11.73 20.35 -6.89
C ILE A 258 -12.94 20.67 -7.77
N VAL A 259 -12.96 20.11 -8.96
CA VAL A 259 -14.02 20.35 -9.95
C VAL A 259 -15.32 19.68 -9.53
N THR A 260 -15.25 18.50 -8.94
CA THR A 260 -16.44 17.68 -8.61
C THR A 260 -16.19 16.81 -7.38
N GLU A 261 -17.24 16.64 -6.58
CA GLU A 261 -17.31 15.64 -5.52
C GLU A 261 -18.30 14.55 -5.92
N GLU A 262 -17.82 13.33 -6.06
CA GLU A 262 -18.64 12.17 -6.40
C GLU A 262 -19.04 11.38 -5.15
N LEU A 263 -20.15 10.65 -5.22
CA LEU A 263 -20.61 9.78 -4.13
C LEU A 263 -19.96 8.40 -4.17
N GLU A 264 -19.57 7.95 -5.37
CA GLU A 264 -19.11 6.59 -5.65
C GLU A 264 -17.69 6.61 -6.22
N PHE A 265 -16.87 5.63 -5.82
CA PHE A 265 -15.54 5.44 -6.39
C PHE A 265 -15.57 5.12 -7.87
N GLY A 266 -16.51 4.28 -8.26
CA GLY A 266 -16.74 3.82 -9.61
C GLY A 266 -16.53 2.33 -9.80
N SER A 267 -17.43 1.69 -10.55
CA SER A 267 -17.41 0.30 -10.96
C SER A 267 -17.53 0.15 -12.47
N PHE A 268 -17.13 -1.02 -12.98
CA PHE A 268 -17.22 -1.33 -14.40
C PHE A 268 -18.56 -1.95 -14.74
N ASN A 269 -19.38 -1.26 -15.54
CA ASN A 269 -20.62 -1.82 -16.03
C ASN A 269 -20.35 -2.71 -17.25
N VAL A 270 -20.50 -4.02 -17.06
CA VAL A 270 -20.23 -5.04 -18.10
C VAL A 270 -21.15 -4.90 -19.32
N THR A 271 -22.39 -4.48 -19.10
CA THR A 271 -23.39 -4.31 -20.20
C THR A 271 -23.08 -3.12 -21.08
N THR A 272 -22.74 -1.98 -20.49
CA THR A 272 -22.43 -0.74 -21.23
C THR A 272 -20.96 -0.60 -21.57
N LYS A 273 -20.08 -1.45 -20.99
CA LYS A 273 -18.60 -1.38 -21.08
C LYS A 273 -18.05 0.00 -20.71
N ARG A 274 -18.65 0.63 -19.71
CA ARG A 274 -18.26 1.97 -19.24
C ARG A 274 -18.07 1.96 -17.72
N TRP A 275 -17.17 2.80 -17.29
CA TRP A 275 -16.99 3.12 -15.88
C TRP A 275 -18.00 4.16 -15.42
N ASN A 276 -18.35 4.17 -14.12
CA ASN A 276 -19.13 5.21 -13.45
C ASN A 276 -18.30 5.92 -12.37
N GLY A 277 -18.92 6.86 -11.63
CA GLY A 277 -18.33 7.55 -10.48
C GLY A 277 -17.06 8.35 -10.78
N ALA A 278 -16.28 8.64 -9.75
CA ALA A 278 -15.05 9.41 -9.85
C ALA A 278 -14.00 8.77 -10.76
N PHE A 279 -13.92 7.44 -10.78
CA PHE A 279 -13.00 6.72 -11.65
C PHE A 279 -13.23 7.03 -13.13
N ARG A 280 -14.49 7.19 -13.56
CA ARG A 280 -14.83 7.57 -14.94
C ARG A 280 -14.22 8.92 -15.32
N LEU A 281 -14.33 9.92 -14.44
CA LEU A 281 -13.82 11.27 -14.70
C LEU A 281 -12.30 11.30 -14.89
N VAL A 282 -11.58 10.48 -14.12
CA VAL A 282 -10.14 10.35 -14.28
C VAL A 282 -9.78 9.56 -15.53
N ALA A 283 -10.44 8.42 -15.78
CA ALA A 283 -10.17 7.58 -16.94
C ALA A 283 -10.49 8.27 -18.28
N SER A 284 -11.48 9.17 -18.31
CA SER A 284 -11.80 9.99 -19.50
C SER A 284 -10.87 11.19 -19.68
N GLY A 285 -10.05 11.55 -18.69
CA GLY A 285 -9.20 12.75 -18.71
C GLY A 285 -9.95 14.06 -18.48
N GLU A 286 -11.19 14.00 -18.00
CA GLU A 286 -11.96 15.19 -17.61
C GLU A 286 -11.32 15.90 -16.42
N VAL A 287 -10.65 15.14 -15.56
CA VAL A 287 -9.84 15.63 -14.43
C VAL A 287 -8.42 15.04 -14.47
N ASP A 288 -7.48 15.74 -13.85
CA ASP A 288 -6.06 15.41 -13.91
C ASP A 288 -5.62 14.47 -12.76
N ILE A 289 -6.38 14.42 -11.65
CA ILE A 289 -6.07 13.59 -10.49
C ILE A 289 -7.33 13.20 -9.70
N GLY A 290 -7.38 11.98 -9.21
CA GLY A 290 -8.39 11.52 -8.26
C GLY A 290 -7.81 11.47 -6.84
N LEU A 291 -8.43 12.23 -5.92
CA LEU A 291 -7.99 12.44 -4.55
C LEU A 291 -8.83 11.60 -3.59
N SER A 292 -8.56 10.33 -3.48
CA SER A 292 -9.16 9.45 -2.46
C SER A 292 -8.37 8.15 -2.33
N ASP A 293 -8.87 7.25 -1.50
CA ASP A 293 -8.35 5.92 -1.25
C ASP A 293 -8.74 4.93 -2.36
N PHE A 294 -8.24 5.14 -3.57
CA PHE A 294 -8.53 4.24 -4.67
C PHE A 294 -7.74 2.94 -4.55
N SER A 295 -8.47 1.81 -4.52
CA SER A 295 -7.87 0.48 -4.50
C SER A 295 -7.25 0.13 -5.86
N MET A 296 -6.03 -0.38 -5.82
CA MET A 296 -5.29 -0.79 -6.99
C MET A 296 -5.72 -2.20 -7.43
N THR A 297 -6.41 -2.30 -8.57
CA THR A 297 -6.85 -3.58 -9.14
C THR A 297 -6.37 -3.76 -10.57
N ASN A 298 -6.15 -5.01 -10.99
CA ASN A 298 -5.64 -5.33 -12.34
C ASN A 298 -6.52 -4.76 -13.45
N ILE A 299 -7.84 -4.76 -13.26
CA ILE A 299 -8.80 -4.26 -14.26
C ILE A 299 -8.68 -2.75 -14.43
N ARG A 300 -8.44 -2.02 -13.33
CA ARG A 300 -8.32 -0.57 -13.32
C ARG A 300 -6.99 -0.07 -13.91
N LEU A 301 -5.92 -0.88 -13.82
CA LEU A 301 -4.59 -0.55 -14.32
C LEU A 301 -4.55 -0.28 -15.83
N ASP A 302 -5.47 -0.85 -16.60
CA ASP A 302 -5.54 -0.61 -18.05
C ASP A 302 -6.05 0.79 -18.39
N TYR A 303 -6.80 1.43 -17.50
CA TYR A 303 -7.51 2.69 -17.74
C TYR A 303 -6.88 3.90 -17.06
N VAL A 304 -6.19 3.72 -15.94
CA VAL A 304 -5.58 4.80 -15.16
C VAL A 304 -4.17 4.43 -14.72
N ASP A 305 -3.38 5.45 -14.38
CA ASP A 305 -2.12 5.30 -13.69
C ASP A 305 -2.33 5.49 -12.19
N TYR A 306 -1.61 4.73 -11.38
CA TYR A 306 -1.60 4.84 -9.93
C TYR A 306 -0.31 5.46 -9.44
N THR A 307 -0.40 6.22 -8.35
CA THR A 307 0.80 6.56 -7.58
C THR A 307 1.33 5.33 -6.86
N VAL A 308 2.57 5.41 -6.36
CA VAL A 308 3.09 4.46 -5.37
C VAL A 308 2.07 4.34 -4.24
N PRO A 309 1.80 3.13 -3.73
CA PRO A 309 0.84 2.96 -2.64
C PRO A 309 1.16 3.86 -1.45
N ILE A 310 0.19 4.72 -1.10
CA ILE A 310 0.28 5.66 0.01
C ILE A 310 -0.09 4.96 1.32
N LEU A 311 -1.06 4.05 1.26
CA LEU A 311 -1.52 3.28 2.40
C LEU A 311 -1.79 1.84 1.97
N THR A 312 -1.29 0.88 2.74
CA THR A 312 -1.66 -0.53 2.60
C THR A 312 -2.58 -0.93 3.75
N THR A 313 -3.67 -1.60 3.42
CA THR A 313 -4.67 -2.08 4.38
C THR A 313 -4.91 -3.57 4.20
N ARG A 314 -5.48 -4.19 5.23
CA ARG A 314 -5.93 -5.59 5.16
C ARG A 314 -7.44 -5.63 5.07
N ASP A 315 -7.95 -6.41 4.17
CA ASP A 315 -9.37 -6.60 4.04
C ASP A 315 -9.88 -7.59 5.08
N CYS A 316 -11.00 -7.24 5.68
CA CYS A 316 -11.62 -7.99 6.76
C CYS A 316 -13.10 -8.26 6.49
N LEU A 317 -13.57 -9.38 7.05
CA LEU A 317 -14.97 -9.66 7.24
C LEU A 317 -15.37 -9.12 8.63
N TYR A 318 -16.16 -8.04 8.64
CA TYR A 318 -16.65 -7.42 9.86
C TYR A 318 -18.06 -7.90 10.18
N PHE A 319 -18.30 -8.30 11.40
CA PHE A 319 -19.64 -8.65 11.89
C PHE A 319 -19.79 -8.23 13.34
N LYS A 320 -21.05 -8.11 13.78
CA LYS A 320 -21.37 -7.82 15.17
C LYS A 320 -20.83 -8.94 16.05
N GLN A 321 -20.14 -8.57 17.11
CA GLN A 321 -19.65 -9.55 18.07
C GLN A 321 -20.82 -10.35 18.64
N PRO A 322 -20.79 -11.69 18.54
CA PRO A 322 -21.81 -12.52 19.16
C PRO A 322 -21.88 -12.26 20.66
N GLU A 323 -23.08 -12.07 21.18
CA GLU A 323 -23.29 -11.89 22.62
C GLU A 323 -22.86 -13.16 23.36
N ILE A 324 -21.99 -13.00 24.35
CA ILE A 324 -21.57 -14.11 25.20
C ILE A 324 -22.63 -14.25 26.33
N SER A 325 -23.75 -14.83 25.99
CA SER A 325 -24.80 -15.18 26.99
C SER A 325 -24.55 -16.55 27.66
N ALA A 326 -23.51 -17.28 27.24
CA ALA A 326 -23.22 -18.58 27.83
C ALA A 326 -22.43 -18.43 29.15
N VAL A 327 -23.06 -18.79 30.27
CA VAL A 327 -22.38 -18.94 31.58
C VAL A 327 -21.23 -19.95 31.38
N LYS A 328 -20.00 -19.51 31.61
CA LYS A 328 -18.82 -20.37 31.48
C LYS A 328 -18.68 -21.29 32.70
N TRP A 329 -19.58 -22.29 32.85
CA TRP A 329 -19.61 -23.22 33.98
C TRP A 329 -18.27 -23.88 34.29
N LEU A 330 -17.50 -24.18 33.25
CA LEU A 330 -16.22 -24.88 33.38
C LEU A 330 -14.99 -23.95 33.46
N ALA A 331 -15.17 -22.63 33.45
CA ALA A 331 -14.01 -21.71 33.44
C ALA A 331 -13.12 -21.88 34.66
N TYR A 332 -13.71 -22.11 35.82
CA TYR A 332 -12.98 -22.34 37.09
C TYR A 332 -12.23 -23.68 37.11
N TYR A 333 -12.79 -24.73 36.49
CA TYR A 333 -12.11 -26.03 36.40
C TYR A 333 -11.00 -26.04 35.35
N LYS A 334 -11.12 -25.24 34.31
CA LYS A 334 -10.12 -25.13 33.23
C LYS A 334 -8.87 -24.34 33.62
N ALA A 335 -8.89 -23.64 34.78
CA ALA A 335 -7.71 -22.96 35.30
C ALA A 335 -6.54 -23.94 35.52
N TYR A 336 -6.86 -25.18 35.88
CA TYR A 336 -5.91 -26.28 35.96
C TYR A 336 -6.25 -27.39 34.96
N SER A 337 -5.21 -28.07 34.44
CA SER A 337 -5.41 -29.26 33.61
C SER A 337 -5.96 -30.41 34.46
N PHE A 338 -6.68 -31.34 33.83
CA PHE A 338 -7.20 -32.53 34.53
C PHE A 338 -6.10 -33.32 35.25
N ALA A 339 -4.92 -33.46 34.63
CA ALA A 339 -3.77 -34.13 35.22
C ALA A 339 -3.30 -33.43 36.53
N LEU A 340 -3.32 -32.10 36.57
CA LEU A 340 -2.94 -31.32 37.75
C LEU A 340 -3.98 -31.48 38.88
N TRP A 341 -5.28 -31.52 38.57
CA TRP A 341 -6.34 -31.80 39.55
C TRP A 341 -6.15 -33.19 40.17
N MET A 342 -5.86 -34.20 39.34
CA MET A 342 -5.62 -35.57 39.82
C MET A 342 -4.35 -35.66 40.67
N SER A 343 -3.28 -34.96 40.27
CA SER A 343 -2.03 -34.93 41.07
C SER A 343 -2.24 -34.24 42.43
N LEU A 344 -3.06 -33.18 42.48
CA LEU A 344 -3.43 -32.50 43.72
C LEU A 344 -4.20 -33.44 44.67
N LEU A 345 -5.18 -34.16 44.17
CA LEU A 345 -5.93 -35.15 44.96
C LEU A 345 -5.03 -36.25 45.51
N VAL A 346 -4.14 -36.81 44.69
CA VAL A 346 -3.18 -37.82 45.10
C VAL A 346 -2.23 -37.27 46.17
N THR A 347 -1.78 -36.02 46.03
CA THR A 347 -0.94 -35.34 47.04
C THR A 347 -1.65 -35.19 48.36
N ILE A 348 -2.94 -34.77 48.36
CA ILE A 348 -3.77 -34.66 49.57
C ILE A 348 -3.90 -36.01 50.26
N ILE A 349 -4.19 -37.09 49.55
CA ILE A 349 -4.32 -38.45 50.05
C ILE A 349 -3.02 -38.94 50.67
N ILE A 350 -1.89 -38.81 49.94
CA ILE A 350 -0.57 -39.19 50.49
C ILE A 350 -0.21 -38.38 51.73
N ALA A 351 -0.46 -37.07 51.73
CA ALA A 351 -0.18 -36.22 52.89
C ALA A 351 -1.04 -36.62 54.09
N GLN A 352 -2.32 -36.96 53.90
CA GLN A 352 -3.23 -37.45 54.92
C GLN A 352 -2.68 -38.72 55.59
N PHE A 353 -2.31 -39.74 54.79
CA PHE A 353 -1.77 -40.98 55.36
C PHE A 353 -0.42 -40.75 56.04
N THR A 354 0.46 -39.92 55.48
CA THR A 354 1.79 -39.69 56.06
C THR A 354 1.67 -38.92 57.39
N LEU A 355 0.86 -37.86 57.45
CA LEU A 355 0.67 -37.11 58.71
C LEU A 355 -0.02 -37.94 59.79
N ALA A 356 -1.09 -38.64 59.47
CA ALA A 356 -1.79 -39.51 60.40
C ALA A 356 -0.88 -40.62 60.95
N PHE A 357 -0.03 -41.21 60.10
CA PHE A 357 0.94 -42.21 60.52
C PHE A 357 2.03 -41.63 61.46
N ILE A 358 2.60 -40.47 61.15
CA ILE A 358 3.58 -39.81 61.97
C ILE A 358 2.98 -39.46 63.32
N ARG A 359 1.77 -38.90 63.33
CA ARG A 359 1.09 -38.45 64.56
C ARG A 359 0.69 -39.62 65.45
N SER A 360 0.11 -40.70 64.88
CA SER A 360 -0.21 -41.93 65.60
C SER A 360 1.01 -42.54 66.26
N ARG A 361 2.21 -42.49 65.67
CA ARG A 361 3.44 -43.00 66.26
C ARG A 361 4.04 -42.10 67.34
N VAL A 362 3.84 -40.81 67.22
CA VAL A 362 4.46 -39.81 68.11
C VAL A 362 3.57 -39.52 69.33
N GLU A 363 2.22 -39.46 69.14
CA GLU A 363 1.24 -39.12 70.18
C GLU A 363 0.49 -40.35 70.70
N SER A 364 0.77 -41.57 70.19
CA SER A 364 0.14 -42.86 70.63
C SER A 364 -1.40 -42.86 70.51
N THR A 365 -1.93 -42.18 69.47
CA THR A 365 -3.35 -42.06 69.20
C THR A 365 -3.81 -43.12 68.16
N ASP A 366 -5.12 -43.35 68.08
CA ASP A 366 -5.72 -44.28 67.13
C ASP A 366 -5.62 -43.74 65.67
N LEU A 367 -5.01 -44.53 64.79
CA LEU A 367 -4.79 -44.16 63.39
C LEU A 367 -6.04 -43.76 62.64
N THR A 368 -7.19 -44.42 62.91
CA THR A 368 -8.46 -44.18 62.25
C THR A 368 -9.06 -42.80 62.56
N MET A 369 -8.96 -42.38 63.82
CA MET A 369 -9.42 -41.06 64.25
C MET A 369 -8.49 -39.95 63.72
N GLU A 370 -7.21 -40.19 63.71
CA GLU A 370 -6.24 -39.22 63.16
C GLU A 370 -6.38 -39.05 61.63
N LEU A 371 -6.72 -40.07 60.88
CA LEU A 371 -6.99 -39.95 59.46
C LEU A 371 -8.13 -38.98 59.16
N TYR A 372 -9.18 -38.97 59.92
CA TYR A 372 -10.29 -38.05 59.75
C TYR A 372 -9.90 -36.61 60.10
N HIS A 373 -9.26 -36.42 61.24
CA HIS A 373 -8.81 -35.09 61.69
C HIS A 373 -7.77 -34.48 60.71
N GLU A 374 -6.80 -35.27 60.27
CA GLU A 374 -5.79 -34.80 59.33
C GLU A 374 -6.41 -34.47 57.94
N PHE A 375 -7.41 -35.20 57.51
CA PHE A 375 -8.12 -34.85 56.25
C PHE A 375 -8.66 -33.44 56.30
N ILE A 376 -9.39 -33.10 57.38
CA ILE A 376 -10.00 -31.76 57.50
C ILE A 376 -8.89 -30.69 57.62
N ARG A 377 -7.80 -30.95 58.32
CA ARG A 377 -6.67 -30.01 58.47
C ARG A 377 -5.99 -29.75 57.14
N ILE A 378 -5.67 -30.79 56.39
CA ILE A 378 -5.02 -30.67 55.06
C ILE A 378 -5.95 -29.94 54.10
N TRP A 379 -7.25 -30.28 54.07
CA TRP A 379 -8.22 -29.56 53.29
C TRP A 379 -8.28 -28.07 53.63
N GLY A 380 -8.25 -27.72 54.90
CA GLY A 380 -8.16 -26.35 55.39
C GLY A 380 -6.90 -25.62 54.89
N ILE A 381 -5.73 -26.29 54.90
CA ILE A 381 -4.47 -25.75 54.35
C ILE A 381 -4.61 -25.37 52.87
N PHE A 382 -5.12 -26.28 52.05
CA PHE A 382 -5.35 -26.00 50.63
C PHE A 382 -6.44 -24.92 50.39
N CYS A 383 -7.42 -24.80 51.30
CA CYS A 383 -8.41 -23.73 51.31
C CYS A 383 -7.91 -22.41 51.96
N GLN A 384 -6.64 -22.32 52.30
CA GLN A 384 -6.01 -21.13 52.94
C GLN A 384 -6.62 -20.75 54.30
N GLN A 385 -7.20 -21.68 55.03
CA GLN A 385 -7.78 -21.45 56.37
C GLN A 385 -6.73 -21.51 57.51
N GLY A 386 -5.52 -21.97 57.17
CA GLY A 386 -4.47 -22.16 58.18
C GLY A 386 -4.74 -23.33 59.13
N ILE A 387 -3.95 -23.42 60.19
CA ILE A 387 -4.09 -24.43 61.26
C ILE A 387 -4.66 -23.73 62.49
N THR A 388 -5.82 -24.15 62.92
CA THR A 388 -6.56 -23.55 64.07
C THR A 388 -6.10 -24.10 65.43
N GLU A 389 -5.39 -25.20 65.45
CA GLU A 389 -4.89 -25.84 66.68
C GLU A 389 -3.46 -25.42 67.03
N GLU A 390 -3.01 -25.72 68.28
CA GLU A 390 -1.65 -25.46 68.70
C GLU A 390 -0.63 -26.16 67.81
N PHE A 391 0.45 -25.45 67.51
CA PHE A 391 1.49 -25.94 66.64
C PHE A 391 2.14 -27.20 67.22
N PRO A 392 2.36 -28.28 66.45
CA PRO A 392 2.91 -29.53 66.96
C PRO A 392 4.25 -29.32 67.71
N ARG A 393 4.43 -30.04 68.80
CA ARG A 393 5.66 -29.95 69.58
C ARG A 393 6.87 -30.64 68.89
N TYR A 394 6.64 -31.64 68.10
CA TYR A 394 7.68 -32.47 67.45
C TYR A 394 8.16 -31.88 66.12
N SER A 395 9.48 -31.88 65.92
CA SER A 395 10.12 -31.28 64.75
C SER A 395 9.74 -31.97 63.43
N SER A 396 9.49 -33.28 63.41
CA SER A 396 9.03 -34.03 62.24
C SER A 396 7.66 -33.56 61.72
N LEU A 397 6.72 -33.37 62.65
CA LEU A 397 5.40 -32.85 62.33
C LEU A 397 5.46 -31.39 61.86
N ARG A 398 6.31 -30.57 62.50
CA ARG A 398 6.52 -29.17 62.11
C ARG A 398 7.02 -29.06 60.69
N LEU A 399 8.01 -29.87 60.32
CA LEU A 399 8.58 -29.86 58.96
C LEU A 399 7.53 -30.30 57.93
N ALA A 400 6.79 -31.36 58.22
CA ALA A 400 5.73 -31.88 57.32
C ALA A 400 4.59 -30.86 57.13
N TYR A 401 4.10 -30.20 58.17
CA TYR A 401 3.12 -29.12 58.05
C TYR A 401 3.68 -27.91 57.31
N PHE A 402 4.93 -27.52 57.57
CA PHE A 402 5.58 -26.43 56.86
C PHE A 402 5.65 -26.69 55.34
N THR A 403 6.05 -27.87 54.91
CA THR A 403 6.09 -28.22 53.49
C THR A 403 4.71 -28.20 52.84
N LEU A 404 3.67 -28.67 53.58
CA LEU A 404 2.28 -28.60 53.08
C LEU A 404 1.74 -27.17 52.99
N LEU A 405 2.02 -26.31 53.97
CA LEU A 405 1.66 -24.90 53.94
C LEU A 405 2.27 -24.17 52.74
N VAL A 406 3.58 -24.38 52.50
CA VAL A 406 4.29 -23.80 51.36
C VAL A 406 3.66 -24.32 50.05
N THR A 407 3.40 -25.64 49.95
CA THR A 407 2.75 -26.22 48.77
C THR A 407 1.35 -25.60 48.53
N GLY A 408 0.55 -25.45 49.59
CA GLY A 408 -0.77 -24.82 49.54
C GLY A 408 -0.72 -23.39 49.04
N ILE A 409 0.23 -22.58 49.54
CA ILE A 409 0.41 -21.18 49.08
C ILE A 409 0.82 -21.13 47.62
N VAL A 410 1.76 -21.95 47.15
CA VAL A 410 2.22 -21.99 45.75
C VAL A 410 1.06 -22.40 44.84
N MET A 411 0.32 -23.45 45.22
CA MET A 411 -0.80 -23.93 44.42
C MET A 411 -1.91 -22.87 44.36
N PHE A 412 -2.22 -22.21 45.46
CA PHE A 412 -3.22 -21.14 45.46
C PHE A 412 -2.79 -19.94 44.59
N ALA A 413 -1.52 -19.53 44.67
CA ALA A 413 -0.99 -18.45 43.84
C ALA A 413 -1.03 -18.81 42.33
N ALA A 414 -0.65 -20.03 41.97
CA ALA A 414 -0.71 -20.55 40.61
C ALA A 414 -2.16 -20.62 40.09
N TYR A 415 -3.11 -21.10 40.93
CA TYR A 415 -4.54 -21.12 40.59
C TYR A 415 -5.08 -19.72 40.33
N SER A 416 -4.78 -18.77 41.23
CA SER A 416 -5.25 -17.39 41.11
C SER A 416 -4.70 -16.73 39.85
N ALA A 417 -3.42 -16.91 39.53
CA ALA A 417 -2.80 -16.38 38.32
C ALA A 417 -3.41 -16.99 37.05
N SER A 418 -3.59 -18.31 37.00
CA SER A 418 -4.23 -19.01 35.89
C SER A 418 -5.69 -18.59 35.70
N MET A 419 -6.44 -18.46 36.80
CA MET A 419 -7.83 -18.03 36.78
C MET A 419 -7.97 -16.60 36.26
N ILE A 420 -7.14 -15.66 36.73
CA ILE A 420 -7.12 -14.29 36.21
C ILE A 420 -6.86 -14.32 34.71
N SER A 421 -5.87 -15.07 34.24
CA SER A 421 -5.55 -15.23 32.82
C SER A 421 -6.74 -15.80 32.03
N PHE A 422 -7.43 -16.82 32.56
CA PHE A 422 -8.59 -17.43 31.89
C PHE A 422 -9.83 -16.52 31.84
N VAL A 423 -10.07 -15.76 32.89
CA VAL A 423 -11.21 -14.83 32.99
C VAL A 423 -10.97 -13.58 32.14
N THR A 424 -9.72 -13.10 32.11
CA THR A 424 -9.33 -11.92 31.32
C THR A 424 -9.01 -12.24 29.87
N ALA A 425 -8.54 -13.46 29.56
CA ALA A 425 -8.33 -13.92 28.19
C ALA A 425 -9.69 -14.10 27.49
N TYR A 426 -10.06 -13.07 26.76
CA TYR A 426 -11.32 -13.02 26.02
C TYR A 426 -11.18 -13.87 24.75
N VAL A 427 -11.42 -15.18 24.86
CA VAL A 427 -11.48 -16.05 23.69
C VAL A 427 -12.86 -15.92 23.07
N HIS A 428 -12.93 -15.16 21.97
CA HIS A 428 -14.14 -15.10 21.15
C HIS A 428 -14.41 -16.48 20.55
N ASN A 429 -15.54 -17.07 20.85
CA ASN A 429 -16.05 -18.17 20.04
C ASN A 429 -16.59 -17.55 18.75
N LEU A 430 -15.72 -17.43 17.76
CA LEU A 430 -16.09 -16.94 16.47
C LEU A 430 -16.81 -18.03 15.68
N PRO A 431 -17.88 -17.71 14.96
CA PRO A 431 -18.63 -18.67 14.14
C PRO A 431 -17.76 -19.24 13.01
N PHE A 432 -16.83 -18.47 12.50
CA PHE A 432 -15.84 -18.84 11.48
C PHE A 432 -14.53 -18.08 11.73
N ARG A 433 -13.40 -18.58 11.24
CA ARG A 433 -12.06 -18.00 11.41
C ARG A 433 -11.38 -17.66 10.10
N THR A 434 -11.83 -18.27 9.01
CA THR A 434 -11.30 -18.04 7.67
C THR A 434 -12.43 -17.68 6.71
N ILE A 435 -12.06 -17.16 5.52
CA ILE A 435 -13.04 -16.83 4.49
C ILE A 435 -13.68 -18.10 3.91
N GLU A 436 -12.95 -19.20 3.86
CA GLU A 436 -13.43 -20.50 3.39
C GLU A 436 -14.46 -21.07 4.36
N GLU A 437 -14.22 -21.01 5.67
CA GLU A 437 -15.20 -21.41 6.69
C GLU A 437 -16.46 -20.55 6.60
N PHE A 438 -16.31 -19.23 6.41
CA PHE A 438 -17.41 -18.31 6.21
C PHE A 438 -18.25 -18.64 4.97
N VAL A 439 -17.60 -18.95 3.84
CA VAL A 439 -18.29 -19.32 2.61
C VAL A 439 -19.11 -20.60 2.78
N ASN A 440 -18.61 -21.57 3.55
CA ASN A 440 -19.29 -22.84 3.83
C ASN A 440 -20.39 -22.70 4.90
N ASP A 441 -20.35 -21.65 5.72
CA ASP A 441 -21.41 -21.33 6.67
C ASP A 441 -22.64 -20.77 5.92
N GLY A 442 -23.81 -21.40 6.12
CA GLY A 442 -25.07 -20.99 5.47
C GLY A 442 -25.81 -19.84 6.19
N THR A 443 -25.32 -19.38 7.34
CA THR A 443 -26.08 -18.53 8.28
C THR A 443 -25.94 -17.04 7.98
N TYR A 444 -24.85 -16.62 7.32
CA TYR A 444 -24.50 -15.21 7.15
C TYR A 444 -24.54 -14.78 5.68
N ASP A 445 -25.05 -13.57 5.45
CA ASP A 445 -25.04 -12.86 4.18
C ASP A 445 -23.93 -11.81 4.15
N VAL A 446 -23.41 -11.51 2.95
CA VAL A 446 -22.37 -10.50 2.74
C VAL A 446 -22.98 -9.19 2.29
N ILE A 447 -22.45 -8.09 2.82
CA ILE A 447 -22.59 -6.76 2.25
C ILE A 447 -21.21 -6.15 2.00
N LEU A 448 -21.08 -5.34 0.97
CA LEU A 448 -19.90 -4.54 0.64
C LEU A 448 -20.36 -3.19 0.09
N ASN A 449 -19.44 -2.25 -0.07
CA ASN A 449 -19.81 -0.95 -0.63
C ASN A 449 -20.23 -1.11 -2.09
N LYS A 450 -21.39 -0.52 -2.40
CA LYS A 450 -21.88 -0.43 -3.77
C LYS A 450 -20.85 0.33 -4.62
N ASP A 451 -20.68 -0.10 -5.87
CA ASP A 451 -19.79 0.53 -6.86
C ASP A 451 -18.36 0.76 -6.37
N SER A 452 -17.83 -0.22 -5.62
CA SER A 452 -16.47 -0.25 -5.10
C SER A 452 -15.57 -1.20 -5.88
N ALA A 453 -14.24 -1.06 -5.67
CA ALA A 453 -13.26 -2.00 -6.22
C ALA A 453 -13.46 -3.44 -5.71
N ASP A 454 -13.92 -3.59 -4.48
CA ASP A 454 -14.20 -4.90 -3.87
C ASP A 454 -15.35 -5.60 -4.60
N TYR A 455 -16.39 -4.84 -4.98
CA TYR A 455 -17.49 -5.37 -5.80
C TYR A 455 -16.99 -5.86 -7.15
N ASP A 456 -16.24 -5.02 -7.90
CA ASP A 456 -15.69 -5.39 -9.20
C ASP A 456 -14.79 -6.63 -9.10
N MET A 457 -13.99 -6.71 -8.07
CA MET A 457 -13.09 -7.84 -7.84
C MET A 457 -13.86 -9.15 -7.69
N PHE A 458 -14.89 -9.18 -6.84
CA PHE A 458 -15.69 -10.39 -6.66
C PHE A 458 -16.55 -10.72 -7.88
N ALA A 459 -17.15 -9.69 -8.51
CA ALA A 459 -18.04 -9.89 -9.65
C ALA A 459 -17.33 -10.37 -10.92
N LEU A 460 -16.08 -9.97 -11.12
CA LEU A 460 -15.30 -10.29 -12.33
C LEU A 460 -14.29 -11.43 -12.11
N SER A 461 -14.08 -11.87 -10.89
CA SER A 461 -13.21 -12.99 -10.56
C SER A 461 -13.87 -14.33 -10.89
N LYS A 462 -13.06 -15.27 -11.39
CA LYS A 462 -13.46 -16.67 -11.64
C LYS A 462 -13.04 -17.64 -10.51
N ASP A 463 -12.47 -17.11 -9.45
CA ASP A 463 -12.05 -17.88 -8.30
C ASP A 463 -13.27 -18.46 -7.55
N PRO A 464 -13.26 -19.73 -7.14
CA PRO A 464 -14.38 -20.37 -6.45
C PRO A 464 -14.85 -19.60 -5.20
N VAL A 465 -13.93 -19.08 -4.39
CA VAL A 465 -14.26 -18.30 -3.19
C VAL A 465 -15.01 -17.02 -3.57
N SER A 466 -14.54 -16.31 -4.59
CA SER A 466 -15.18 -15.08 -5.09
C SER A 466 -16.59 -15.34 -5.63
N VAL A 467 -16.78 -16.44 -6.36
CA VAL A 467 -18.11 -16.86 -6.90
C VAL A 467 -19.08 -17.15 -5.75
N HIS A 468 -18.63 -17.88 -4.72
CA HIS A 468 -19.47 -18.14 -3.56
C HIS A 468 -19.75 -16.89 -2.72
N MET A 469 -18.78 -15.97 -2.61
CA MET A 469 -19.00 -14.65 -1.97
C MET A 469 -20.10 -13.87 -2.69
N MET A 470 -20.07 -13.87 -4.02
CA MET A 470 -21.12 -13.21 -4.82
C MET A 470 -22.49 -13.87 -4.68
N ALA A 471 -22.54 -15.19 -4.50
CA ALA A 471 -23.80 -15.90 -4.25
C ALA A 471 -24.45 -15.54 -2.90
N LYS A 472 -23.64 -15.15 -1.92
CA LYS A 472 -24.10 -14.68 -0.58
C LYS A 472 -24.32 -13.16 -0.52
N LEU A 473 -24.03 -12.42 -1.59
CA LEU A 473 -24.16 -10.98 -1.62
C LEU A 473 -25.66 -10.57 -1.59
N ARG A 474 -25.99 -9.65 -0.69
CA ARG A 474 -27.33 -9.05 -0.67
C ARG A 474 -27.63 -8.28 -1.97
N PRO A 475 -28.90 -8.11 -2.35
CA PRO A 475 -29.29 -7.37 -3.56
C PRO A 475 -28.66 -5.97 -3.63
N LEU A 476 -28.23 -5.56 -4.81
CA LEU A 476 -27.51 -4.29 -5.06
C LEU A 476 -28.15 -3.04 -4.46
N HIS A 477 -29.50 -2.98 -4.44
CA HIS A 477 -30.23 -1.83 -3.88
C HIS A 477 -30.14 -1.73 -2.35
N THR A 478 -29.75 -2.81 -1.68
CA THR A 478 -29.61 -2.86 -0.21
C THR A 478 -28.17 -2.62 0.24
N LEU A 479 -27.21 -2.58 -0.70
CA LEU A 479 -25.80 -2.38 -0.37
C LEU A 479 -25.54 -0.95 0.17
N PRO A 480 -24.62 -0.80 1.12
CA PRO A 480 -24.25 0.52 1.64
C PRO A 480 -23.46 1.31 0.59
N ILE A 481 -23.68 2.61 0.51
CA ILE A 481 -22.86 3.54 -0.29
C ILE A 481 -21.70 4.06 0.56
N ALA A 482 -21.99 4.45 1.80
CA ALA A 482 -21.00 4.96 2.74
C ALA A 482 -20.52 3.86 3.71
N ILE A 483 -19.27 3.98 4.14
CA ILE A 483 -18.67 3.04 5.12
C ILE A 483 -19.44 3.04 6.43
N LYS A 484 -19.92 4.21 6.88
CA LYS A 484 -20.74 4.36 8.07
C LYS A 484 -22.01 3.50 8.02
N ASP A 485 -22.68 3.50 6.87
CA ASP A 485 -23.91 2.74 6.67
C ASP A 485 -23.65 1.23 6.72
N GLY A 486 -22.49 0.78 6.21
CA GLY A 486 -22.06 -0.61 6.29
C GLY A 486 -21.94 -1.08 7.75
N PHE A 487 -21.26 -0.32 8.60
CA PHE A 487 -21.12 -0.64 10.01
C PHE A 487 -22.44 -0.54 10.78
N GLN A 488 -23.31 0.41 10.46
CA GLN A 488 -24.64 0.49 11.07
C GLN A 488 -25.51 -0.73 10.72
N LYS A 489 -25.46 -1.20 9.47
CA LYS A 489 -26.23 -2.38 9.03
C LYS A 489 -25.83 -3.64 9.78
N ILE A 490 -24.54 -3.92 9.97
CA ILE A 490 -24.10 -5.10 10.73
C ILE A 490 -24.40 -4.99 12.22
N CYS A 491 -24.51 -3.78 12.78
CA CYS A 491 -24.94 -3.61 14.17
C CYS A 491 -26.43 -3.90 14.35
N ASN A 492 -27.26 -3.55 13.35
CA ASN A 492 -28.71 -3.76 13.38
C ASN A 492 -29.11 -5.20 13.04
N ASP A 493 -28.39 -5.85 12.12
CA ASP A 493 -28.65 -7.23 11.70
C ASP A 493 -27.44 -8.12 11.99
N PRO A 494 -27.51 -9.00 13.00
CA PRO A 494 -26.39 -9.85 13.39
C PRO A 494 -26.06 -10.96 12.38
N THR A 495 -26.89 -11.17 11.36
CA THR A 495 -26.67 -12.15 10.29
C THR A 495 -25.87 -11.57 9.11
N LEU A 496 -25.54 -10.27 9.15
CA LEU A 496 -24.80 -9.60 8.12
C LEU A 496 -23.30 -9.56 8.42
N VAL A 497 -22.51 -9.77 7.37
CA VAL A 497 -21.06 -9.59 7.37
C VAL A 497 -20.70 -8.51 6.37
N TYR A 498 -19.95 -7.51 6.81
CA TYR A 498 -19.49 -6.40 6.00
C TYR A 498 -18.04 -6.64 5.57
N TYR A 499 -17.79 -6.79 4.26
CA TYR A 499 -16.45 -6.89 3.71
C TYR A 499 -15.87 -5.50 3.46
N SER A 500 -14.70 -5.19 4.03
CA SER A 500 -14.05 -3.88 3.88
C SER A 500 -12.60 -3.91 4.34
N GLY A 501 -11.80 -2.92 3.92
CA GLY A 501 -10.42 -2.79 4.36
C GLY A 501 -10.29 -2.39 5.84
N TYR A 502 -9.30 -2.96 6.53
CA TYR A 502 -9.03 -2.68 7.95
C TYR A 502 -8.75 -1.19 8.24
N GLY A 503 -8.07 -0.50 7.31
CA GLY A 503 -7.81 0.94 7.45
C GLY A 503 -9.09 1.76 7.54
N LYS A 504 -10.13 1.37 6.80
CA LYS A 504 -11.45 2.01 6.82
C LYS A 504 -12.13 1.85 8.19
N GLN A 505 -11.98 0.69 8.84
CA GLN A 505 -12.47 0.49 10.20
C GLN A 505 -11.76 1.40 11.21
N MET A 506 -10.43 1.44 11.15
CA MET A 506 -9.62 2.24 12.09
C MET A 506 -10.00 3.71 12.05
N GLN A 507 -10.19 4.25 10.85
CA GLN A 507 -10.63 5.63 10.69
C GLN A 507 -12.10 5.82 11.07
N GLY A 508 -12.96 4.86 10.73
CA GLY A 508 -14.34 4.88 11.17
C GLY A 508 -14.48 4.98 12.69
N ILE A 509 -13.62 4.28 13.44
CA ILE A 509 -13.60 4.36 14.91
C ILE A 509 -13.17 5.76 15.38
N ALA A 510 -12.26 6.43 14.69
CA ALA A 510 -11.83 7.78 15.05
C ALA A 510 -12.85 8.85 14.70
N ASN A 511 -13.50 8.75 13.54
CA ASN A 511 -14.38 9.79 12.98
C ASN A 511 -15.86 9.61 13.29
N PHE A 512 -16.33 8.39 13.60
CA PHE A 512 -17.71 8.15 13.99
C PHE A 512 -17.83 7.02 15.03
N HIS A 513 -18.86 7.12 15.85
CA HIS A 513 -19.15 6.08 16.83
C HIS A 513 -19.86 4.90 16.16
N ILE A 514 -19.27 3.69 16.28
CA ILE A 514 -19.93 2.45 15.89
C ILE A 514 -20.77 1.99 17.09
N PRO A 515 -22.08 1.80 16.92
CA PRO A 515 -23.00 1.56 18.05
C PRO A 515 -22.88 0.17 18.67
N CYS A 516 -22.09 -0.72 18.10
CA CYS A 516 -21.91 -2.09 18.61
C CYS A 516 -20.42 -2.50 18.59
N ASP A 517 -20.10 -3.53 19.38
CA ASP A 517 -18.80 -4.19 19.30
C ASP A 517 -18.73 -5.06 18.05
N ILE A 518 -17.67 -4.87 17.27
CA ILE A 518 -17.44 -5.55 16.01
C ILE A 518 -16.18 -6.41 16.07
N VAL A 519 -16.22 -7.53 15.37
CA VAL A 519 -15.07 -8.43 15.17
C VAL A 519 -14.64 -8.37 13.70
N CYS A 520 -13.34 -8.42 13.46
CA CYS A 520 -12.74 -8.52 12.16
C CYS A 520 -12.07 -9.88 12.00
N ILE A 521 -12.40 -10.60 10.95
CA ILE A 521 -11.66 -11.77 10.48
C ILE A 521 -10.91 -11.37 9.22
N ASN A 522 -9.58 -11.55 9.24
CA ASN A 522 -8.73 -11.20 8.11
C ASN A 522 -9.04 -12.12 6.92
N SER A 523 -9.30 -11.53 5.76
CA SER A 523 -9.54 -12.26 4.51
C SER A 523 -8.25 -12.82 3.88
N GLY A 524 -7.09 -12.45 4.40
CA GLY A 524 -5.78 -12.78 3.81
C GLY A 524 -5.35 -11.84 2.69
N ARG A 525 -6.23 -10.95 2.25
CA ARG A 525 -5.94 -9.98 1.19
C ARG A 525 -5.38 -8.69 1.76
N VAL A 526 -4.39 -8.15 1.04
CA VAL A 526 -3.82 -6.81 1.28
C VAL A 526 -4.26 -5.91 0.15
N ASP A 527 -4.91 -4.80 0.48
CA ASP A 527 -5.29 -3.77 -0.47
C ASP A 527 -4.29 -2.60 -0.44
N SER A 528 -3.95 -2.09 -1.61
CA SER A 528 -3.04 -0.97 -1.81
C SER A 528 -3.82 0.25 -2.27
N LEU A 529 -3.84 1.28 -1.43
CA LEU A 529 -4.58 2.51 -1.65
C LEU A 529 -3.66 3.60 -2.19
N SER A 530 -4.07 4.25 -3.27
CA SER A 530 -3.26 5.22 -4.02
C SER A 530 -4.13 6.33 -4.59
N LEU A 531 -3.49 7.43 -5.00
CA LEU A 531 -4.10 8.42 -5.90
C LEU A 531 -4.10 7.86 -7.33
N ILE A 532 -5.07 8.31 -8.12
CA ILE A 532 -5.18 7.90 -9.53
C ILE A 532 -5.02 9.11 -10.46
N LEU A 533 -4.42 8.86 -11.62
CA LEU A 533 -4.23 9.83 -12.69
C LEU A 533 -4.73 9.22 -14.01
N PRO A 534 -5.07 10.04 -15.02
CA PRO A 534 -5.33 9.53 -16.37
C PRO A 534 -4.20 8.65 -16.87
N LYS A 535 -4.54 7.66 -17.69
CA LYS A 535 -3.55 6.75 -18.27
C LYS A 535 -2.46 7.52 -19.01
N ASN A 536 -1.20 7.20 -18.72
CA ASN A 536 -0.04 7.90 -19.26
C ASN A 536 0.01 9.41 -18.89
N SER A 537 -0.41 9.81 -17.71
CA SER A 537 -0.26 11.20 -17.25
C SER A 537 1.21 11.60 -17.17
N GLN A 538 1.51 12.82 -17.62
CA GLN A 538 2.87 13.39 -17.54
C GLN A 538 3.36 13.63 -16.10
N PHE A 539 2.43 13.67 -15.13
CA PHE A 539 2.74 13.94 -13.73
C PHE A 539 2.91 12.67 -12.88
N THR A 540 2.59 11.47 -13.41
CA THR A 540 2.68 10.22 -12.65
C THR A 540 4.09 9.98 -12.11
N SER A 541 5.10 10.21 -12.91
CA SER A 541 6.50 9.96 -12.57
C SER A 541 7.00 10.86 -11.44
N ILE A 542 6.70 12.16 -11.47
CA ILE A 542 7.12 13.12 -10.44
C ILE A 542 6.38 12.89 -9.13
N LEU A 543 5.07 12.66 -9.19
CA LEU A 543 4.30 12.35 -8.00
C LEU A 543 4.79 11.07 -7.33
N ASN A 544 5.09 10.03 -8.10
CA ASN A 544 5.67 8.79 -7.60
C ASN A 544 7.03 9.00 -6.93
N TYR A 545 7.90 9.83 -7.52
CA TYR A 545 9.18 10.15 -6.93
C TYR A 545 9.03 10.80 -5.55
N TYR A 546 8.15 11.79 -5.42
CA TYR A 546 7.94 12.49 -4.15
C TYR A 546 7.15 11.66 -3.13
N VAL A 547 6.15 10.87 -3.53
CA VAL A 547 5.48 9.91 -2.64
C VAL A 547 6.50 8.89 -2.08
N GLN A 548 7.39 8.38 -2.94
CA GLN A 548 8.47 7.49 -2.48
C GLN A 548 9.44 8.20 -1.52
N LYS A 549 9.74 9.47 -1.74
CA LYS A 549 10.55 10.28 -0.83
C LYS A 549 9.88 10.48 0.52
N LEU A 550 8.56 10.78 0.54
CA LEU A 550 7.76 10.85 1.77
C LEU A 550 7.72 9.51 2.52
N LEU A 551 7.65 8.39 1.79
CA LEU A 551 7.71 7.05 2.36
C LEU A 551 9.07 6.79 3.02
N ASN A 552 10.16 7.07 2.29
CA ASN A 552 11.53 6.83 2.76
C ASN A 552 11.93 7.72 3.95
N THR A 553 11.40 8.94 4.03
CA THR A 553 11.62 9.86 5.17
C THR A 553 10.77 9.52 6.39
N GLY A 554 9.81 8.58 6.27
CA GLY A 554 8.91 8.20 7.36
C GLY A 554 7.75 9.16 7.61
N LEU A 555 7.58 10.21 6.80
CA LEU A 555 6.49 11.17 6.93
C LEU A 555 5.12 10.53 6.76
N LEU A 556 4.97 9.57 5.84
CA LEU A 556 3.72 8.81 5.69
C LEU A 556 3.34 8.05 6.96
N ASN A 557 4.33 7.45 7.64
CA ASN A 557 4.09 6.77 8.91
C ASN A 557 3.70 7.74 10.03
N ARG A 558 4.30 8.92 10.06
CA ARG A 558 3.92 9.99 11.01
C ARG A 558 2.48 10.42 10.78
N PHE A 559 2.07 10.74 9.56
CA PHE A 559 0.69 11.11 9.23
C PHE A 559 -0.30 9.99 9.56
N LYS A 560 0.08 8.73 9.27
CA LYS A 560 -0.71 7.57 9.65
C LYS A 560 -0.95 7.51 11.15
N ASN A 561 0.08 7.66 11.96
CA ASN A 561 -0.03 7.60 13.43
C ASN A 561 -0.82 8.79 14.01
N GLU A 562 -0.77 9.97 13.40
CA GLU A 562 -1.52 11.14 13.82
C GLU A 562 -3.04 11.01 13.52
N VAL A 563 -3.39 10.41 12.39
CA VAL A 563 -4.78 10.26 11.95
C VAL A 563 -5.42 9.01 12.55
N PHE A 564 -4.67 7.90 12.62
CA PHE A 564 -5.17 6.62 13.14
C PHE A 564 -4.84 6.48 14.62
N PHE A 565 -5.67 7.04 15.49
CA PHE A 565 -5.55 6.81 16.92
C PHE A 565 -5.88 5.35 17.24
N THR A 566 -4.89 4.60 17.72
CA THR A 566 -5.13 3.31 18.35
C THR A 566 -5.86 3.53 19.68
N LYS A 567 -7.16 3.24 19.70
CA LYS A 567 -7.93 3.21 20.95
C LYS A 567 -7.29 2.12 21.82
N LYS A 568 -6.68 2.50 22.96
CA LYS A 568 -6.22 1.53 23.97
C LYS A 568 -7.36 0.60 24.30
N ASN A 569 -7.14 -0.71 24.23
CA ASN A 569 -8.11 -1.73 24.61
C ASN A 569 -8.67 -1.35 25.99
N LYS A 570 -9.95 -1.03 26.07
CA LYS A 570 -10.63 -0.86 27.34
C LYS A 570 -10.74 -2.25 27.94
N PHE A 571 -10.13 -2.46 29.11
CA PHE A 571 -10.39 -3.65 29.91
C PHE A 571 -11.89 -3.69 30.20
N GLN A 572 -12.56 -4.74 29.76
CA GLN A 572 -13.96 -4.94 30.13
C GLN A 572 -14.02 -5.45 31.57
N PRO A 573 -14.87 -4.87 32.44
CA PRO A 573 -15.06 -5.38 33.80
C PRO A 573 -15.64 -6.80 33.76
N VAL A 574 -15.26 -7.61 34.72
CA VAL A 574 -15.78 -8.98 34.87
C VAL A 574 -17.29 -8.89 35.14
N GLY A 575 -18.11 -9.39 34.21
CA GLY A 575 -19.57 -9.33 34.30
C GLY A 575 -20.13 -10.38 35.25
N PHE A 576 -21.39 -10.18 35.69
CA PHE A 576 -22.12 -11.07 36.60
C PHE A 576 -22.12 -12.55 36.12
N TYR A 577 -22.27 -12.78 34.83
CA TYR A 577 -22.28 -14.12 34.24
C TYR A 577 -20.98 -14.91 34.46
N SER A 578 -19.86 -14.23 34.65
CA SER A 578 -18.58 -14.87 34.95
C SER A 578 -18.52 -15.40 36.39
N VAL A 579 -19.29 -14.86 37.31
CA VAL A 579 -19.31 -15.25 38.72
C VAL A 579 -20.52 -16.11 39.07
N ALA A 580 -21.53 -16.16 38.20
CA ALA A 580 -22.80 -16.85 38.43
C ALA A 580 -22.62 -18.34 38.83
N SER A 581 -21.67 -19.06 38.22
CA SER A 581 -21.39 -20.47 38.53
C SER A 581 -20.92 -20.68 39.98
N VAL A 582 -20.10 -19.77 40.53
CA VAL A 582 -19.63 -19.83 41.92
C VAL A 582 -20.78 -19.58 42.88
N LEU A 583 -21.65 -18.59 42.61
CA LEU A 583 -22.82 -18.29 43.41
C LEU A 583 -23.82 -19.47 43.46
N ILE A 584 -24.02 -20.16 42.32
CA ILE A 584 -24.90 -21.34 42.26
C ILE A 584 -24.35 -22.50 43.11
N ILE A 585 -23.02 -22.75 43.07
CA ILE A 585 -22.39 -23.77 43.91
C ILE A 585 -22.56 -23.40 45.40
N PHE A 586 -22.33 -22.11 45.75
CA PHE A 586 -22.51 -21.64 47.14
C PHE A 586 -23.93 -21.83 47.64
N PHE A 587 -24.95 -21.36 46.92
CA PHE A 587 -26.35 -21.50 47.32
C PHE A 587 -26.78 -22.96 47.28
N GLY A 588 -26.27 -23.78 46.36
CA GLY A 588 -26.51 -25.22 46.31
C GLY A 588 -25.94 -25.92 47.56
N GLY A 589 -24.74 -25.56 47.99
CA GLY A 589 -24.12 -26.07 49.21
C GLY A 589 -24.93 -25.71 50.48
N VAL A 590 -25.36 -24.44 50.60
CA VAL A 590 -26.19 -23.99 51.71
C VAL A 590 -27.54 -24.76 51.73
N SER A 591 -28.17 -24.93 50.57
CA SER A 591 -29.42 -25.67 50.47
C SER A 591 -29.27 -27.15 50.88
N LEU A 592 -28.17 -27.77 50.47
CA LEU A 592 -27.86 -29.15 50.86
C LEU A 592 -27.62 -29.27 52.37
N ALA A 593 -26.89 -28.34 52.98
CA ALA A 593 -26.66 -28.30 54.43
C ALA A 593 -27.97 -28.18 55.22
N LEU A 594 -28.91 -27.36 54.75
CA LEU A 594 -30.26 -27.24 55.37
C LEU A 594 -31.07 -28.54 55.25
N VAL A 595 -30.99 -29.23 54.11
CA VAL A 595 -31.64 -30.54 53.92
C VAL A 595 -31.06 -31.57 54.90
N ILE A 596 -29.73 -31.64 55.02
CA ILE A 596 -29.05 -32.53 55.96
C ILE A 596 -29.48 -32.23 57.39
N LEU A 597 -29.52 -30.96 57.79
CA LEU A 597 -29.97 -30.53 59.10
C LEU A 597 -31.41 -31.02 59.39
N ILE A 598 -32.31 -30.88 58.44
CA ILE A 598 -33.71 -31.35 58.58
C ILE A 598 -33.73 -32.88 58.76
N VAL A 599 -32.93 -33.63 57.99
CA VAL A 599 -32.82 -35.09 58.12
C VAL A 599 -32.25 -35.49 59.46
N GLU A 600 -31.20 -34.81 59.95
CA GLU A 600 -30.61 -35.05 61.26
C GLU A 600 -31.63 -34.78 62.40
N MET A 601 -32.35 -33.68 62.33
CA MET A 601 -33.40 -33.35 63.29
C MET A 601 -34.50 -34.40 63.28
N TYR A 602 -34.86 -34.90 62.09
CA TYR A 602 -35.89 -35.95 61.97
C TYR A 602 -35.39 -37.27 62.55
N CYS A 603 -34.22 -37.73 62.26
CA CYS A 603 -33.60 -38.94 62.77
C CYS A 603 -33.37 -38.90 64.27
N ASN A 604 -32.94 -37.75 64.86
CA ASN A 604 -32.78 -37.56 66.28
C ASN A 604 -34.13 -37.61 67.04
N ARG A 605 -35.15 -37.06 66.41
CA ARG A 605 -36.50 -37.09 66.98
C ARG A 605 -37.13 -38.50 67.02
N TYR A 606 -36.79 -39.34 66.05
CA TYR A 606 -37.24 -40.77 66.00
C TYR A 606 -36.30 -41.70 66.76
N GLY A 607 -35.02 -41.41 66.90
CA GLY A 607 -34.06 -42.22 67.69
C GLY A 607 -34.23 -42.09 69.21
N HIS A 608 -34.91 -41.07 69.73
CA HIS A 608 -35.22 -40.91 71.11
C HIS A 608 -36.61 -41.53 71.50
N SER A 609 -37.34 -42.12 70.57
CA SER A 609 -38.62 -42.76 70.79
C SER A 609 -38.53 -44.34 70.78
N GLN A 610 -37.38 -44.90 70.84
CA GLN A 610 -37.08 -46.28 71.21
C GLN A 610 -36.21 -46.30 72.47
#